data_46d6adc264fd6ecc796c252821d9844b
#
_entry.id   46d6adc264fd6ecc796c252821d9844b
#
_cell.length_a   1.000
_cell.length_b   1.000
_cell.length_c   1.000
_cell.angle_alpha   90.00
_cell.angle_beta   90.00
_cell.angle_gamma   90.00
#
_symmetry.space_group_name_H-M   'P 1'
#
loop_
_entity.id
_entity.type
_entity.pdbx_description
1 polymer ?
#
loop_
_entity_poly.entity_id
_entity_poly.type
_entity_poly.pdbx_seq_one_letter_code
_entity_poly.pdbx_strand_id
1 'polypeptide(L)'
;MGIDYEKLSDNEIIELIAAKDDDAMQFMMKKYGGIVKKEVRTVYLIGAETDDLIQEGMIGLFKAIRDYSPDKGAAFSTFATLCIRRQIKTAINTSNRDKHKPLNTYISIYANSDETESDITGDMGLGDSDMNPETVIIAKEQKSYMEQKIEKELSSLEKKVLRYYLEGIPYSEIAEKIGKKEKSVDNALQRIRIKLSNQ
;
A
#
# COMPACT_ATOMS: atom_id res chain seq x y z
N MET A 1 11.29 -34.33 -7.81
CA MET A 1 11.87 -33.55 -6.71
C MET A 1 11.31 -32.15 -6.85
N GLY A 2 10.50 -31.67 -5.89
CA GLY A 2 9.98 -30.30 -5.95
C GLY A 2 11.08 -29.30 -5.65
N ILE A 3 11.03 -28.14 -6.30
CA ILE A 3 11.96 -27.03 -6.07
C ILE A 3 11.62 -26.41 -4.70
N ASP A 4 12.62 -26.18 -3.86
CA ASP A 4 12.46 -25.50 -2.57
C ASP A 4 12.68 -23.98 -2.76
N TYR A 5 11.59 -23.27 -3.09
CA TYR A 5 11.62 -21.83 -3.35
C TYR A 5 12.04 -20.97 -2.14
N GLU A 6 11.96 -21.51 -0.92
CA GLU A 6 12.37 -20.76 0.28
C GLU A 6 13.89 -20.53 0.34
N LYS A 7 14.67 -21.36 -0.35
CA LYS A 7 16.14 -21.26 -0.42
C LYS A 7 16.65 -20.39 -1.55
N LEU A 8 15.75 -19.99 -2.48
CA LEU A 8 16.11 -19.20 -3.64
C LEU A 8 15.98 -17.70 -3.35
N SER A 9 16.83 -16.92 -3.98
CA SER A 9 16.69 -15.46 -4.04
C SER A 9 15.51 -15.06 -4.90
N ASP A 10 15.00 -13.85 -4.71
CA ASP A 10 13.90 -13.32 -5.54
C ASP A 10 14.25 -13.31 -7.02
N ASN A 11 15.50 -13.03 -7.37
CA ASN A 11 15.95 -13.00 -8.76
C ASN A 11 15.91 -14.41 -9.39
N GLU A 12 16.37 -15.43 -8.69
CA GLU A 12 16.31 -16.81 -9.17
C GLU A 12 14.86 -17.28 -9.35
N ILE A 13 13.95 -16.88 -8.45
CA ILE A 13 12.53 -17.22 -8.58
C ILE A 13 11.93 -16.50 -9.79
N ILE A 14 12.29 -15.24 -10.04
CA ILE A 14 11.83 -14.47 -11.21
C ILE A 14 12.29 -15.12 -12.51
N GLU A 15 13.52 -15.67 -12.56
CA GLU A 15 14.01 -16.42 -13.73
C GLU A 15 13.19 -17.70 -13.98
N LEU A 16 12.79 -18.41 -12.91
CA LEU A 16 11.90 -19.57 -13.03
C LEU A 16 10.52 -19.16 -13.56
N ILE A 17 9.99 -18.02 -13.11
CA ILE A 17 8.73 -17.48 -13.60
C ILE A 17 8.83 -17.13 -15.10
N ALA A 18 9.94 -16.54 -15.53
CA ALA A 18 10.19 -16.28 -16.95
C ALA A 18 10.25 -17.57 -17.78
N ALA A 19 10.69 -18.69 -17.17
CA ALA A 19 10.65 -20.03 -17.74
C ALA A 19 9.26 -20.71 -17.65
N LYS A 20 8.20 -19.97 -17.24
CA LYS A 20 6.80 -20.42 -17.10
C LYS A 20 6.58 -21.43 -15.97
N ASP A 21 7.27 -21.28 -14.85
CA ASP A 21 7.01 -22.01 -13.62
C ASP A 21 5.87 -21.32 -12.85
N ASP A 22 4.66 -21.88 -12.91
CA ASP A 22 3.47 -21.35 -12.26
C ASP A 22 3.54 -21.48 -10.73
N ASP A 23 4.22 -22.49 -10.21
CA ASP A 23 4.39 -22.66 -8.75
C ASP A 23 5.32 -21.57 -8.20
N ALA A 24 6.37 -21.18 -8.93
CA ALA A 24 7.21 -20.03 -8.60
C ALA A 24 6.40 -18.72 -8.53
N MET A 25 5.48 -18.50 -9.48
CA MET A 25 4.58 -17.35 -9.48
C MET A 25 3.69 -17.35 -8.23
N GLN A 26 3.06 -18.48 -7.91
CA GLN A 26 2.22 -18.60 -6.72
C GLN A 26 3.01 -18.36 -5.43
N PHE A 27 4.23 -18.86 -5.36
CA PHE A 27 5.12 -18.65 -4.23
C PHE A 27 5.42 -17.16 -4.02
N MET A 28 5.78 -16.42 -5.06
CA MET A 28 6.02 -14.97 -4.99
C MET A 28 4.76 -14.19 -4.59
N MET A 29 3.62 -14.53 -5.16
CA MET A 29 2.34 -13.91 -4.78
C MET A 29 2.02 -14.12 -3.29
N LYS A 30 2.29 -15.30 -2.74
CA LYS A 30 2.12 -15.60 -1.31
C LYS A 30 3.13 -14.86 -0.45
N LYS A 31 4.41 -14.91 -0.82
CA LYS A 31 5.53 -14.28 -0.10
C LYS A 31 5.30 -12.76 0.08
N TYR A 32 4.87 -12.09 -0.99
CA TYR A 32 4.72 -10.64 -1.03
C TYR A 32 3.29 -10.13 -0.80
N GLY A 33 2.30 -11.02 -0.70
CA GLY A 33 0.90 -10.64 -0.43
C GLY A 33 0.69 -9.86 0.87
N GLY A 34 1.60 -10.02 1.85
CA GLY A 34 1.59 -9.24 3.08
C GLY A 34 1.80 -7.75 2.85
N ILE A 35 2.60 -7.36 1.85
CA ILE A 35 2.82 -5.96 1.46
C ILE A 35 1.53 -5.34 0.95
N VAL A 36 0.77 -6.06 0.12
CA VAL A 36 -0.54 -5.60 -0.38
C VAL A 36 -1.47 -5.24 0.79
N LYS A 37 -1.61 -6.15 1.75
CA LYS A 37 -2.45 -5.92 2.93
C LYS A 37 -1.99 -4.71 3.74
N LYS A 38 -0.68 -4.51 3.88
CA LYS A 38 -0.10 -3.36 4.59
C LYS A 38 -0.42 -2.04 3.89
N GLU A 39 -0.25 -1.97 2.57
CA GLU A 39 -0.53 -0.76 1.79
C GLU A 39 -2.03 -0.43 1.80
N VAL A 40 -2.90 -1.42 1.63
CA VAL A 40 -4.37 -1.23 1.68
C VAL A 40 -4.84 -0.74 3.05
N ARG A 41 -4.25 -1.22 4.15
CA ARG A 41 -4.60 -0.74 5.50
C ARG A 41 -4.41 0.76 5.67
N THR A 42 -3.38 1.33 5.08
CA THR A 42 -3.12 2.77 5.12
C THR A 42 -4.25 3.54 4.42
N VAL A 43 -4.72 3.04 3.29
CA VAL A 43 -5.80 3.66 2.51
C VAL A 43 -7.18 3.47 3.14
N TYR A 44 -7.42 2.33 3.77
CA TYR A 44 -8.67 2.06 4.51
C TYR A 44 -8.94 3.11 5.59
N LEU A 45 -7.93 3.53 6.33
CA LEU A 45 -8.05 4.57 7.35
C LEU A 45 -8.50 5.92 6.79
N ILE A 46 -8.35 6.13 5.49
CA ILE A 46 -8.74 7.36 4.78
C ILE A 46 -10.13 7.23 4.13
N GLY A 47 -10.82 6.08 4.28
CA GLY A 47 -12.23 5.93 3.87
C GLY A 47 -12.52 4.99 2.70
N ALA A 48 -11.53 4.31 2.13
CA ALA A 48 -11.74 3.38 1.02
C ALA A 48 -12.28 2.00 1.46
N GLU A 49 -12.98 1.30 0.58
CA GLU A 49 -13.41 -0.10 0.80
C GLU A 49 -12.22 -1.05 0.63
N THR A 50 -12.13 -2.04 1.54
CA THR A 50 -10.89 -2.82 1.70
C THR A 50 -10.74 -3.94 0.69
N ASP A 51 -11.82 -4.67 0.37
CA ASP A 51 -11.72 -5.92 -0.40
C ASP A 51 -11.36 -5.65 -1.87
N ASP A 52 -11.97 -4.65 -2.48
CA ASP A 52 -11.66 -4.25 -3.86
C ASP A 52 -10.21 -3.74 -3.97
N LEU A 53 -9.74 -3.00 -2.97
CA LEU A 53 -8.36 -2.51 -2.96
C LEU A 53 -7.33 -3.62 -2.75
N ILE A 54 -7.67 -4.68 -2.02
CA ILE A 54 -6.80 -5.86 -1.92
C ILE A 54 -6.67 -6.53 -3.29
N GLN A 55 -7.76 -6.70 -4.02
CA GLN A 55 -7.70 -7.27 -5.37
C GLN A 55 -6.86 -6.41 -6.31
N GLU A 56 -7.08 -5.10 -6.32
CA GLU A 56 -6.28 -4.17 -7.10
C GLU A 56 -4.79 -4.21 -6.71
N GLY A 57 -4.49 -4.25 -5.42
CA GLY A 57 -3.12 -4.41 -4.94
C GLY A 57 -2.48 -5.73 -5.36
N MET A 58 -3.25 -6.83 -5.41
CA MET A 58 -2.78 -8.12 -5.91
C MET A 58 -2.52 -8.08 -7.42
N ILE A 59 -3.33 -7.35 -8.19
CA ILE A 59 -3.05 -7.09 -9.61
C ILE A 59 -1.74 -6.30 -9.76
N GLY A 60 -1.51 -5.30 -8.91
CA GLY A 60 -0.26 -4.54 -8.87
C GLY A 60 0.96 -5.41 -8.56
N LEU A 61 0.83 -6.34 -7.62
CA LEU A 61 1.87 -7.31 -7.29
C LEU A 61 2.14 -8.27 -8.46
N PHE A 62 1.10 -8.80 -9.08
CA PHE A 62 1.23 -9.68 -10.26
C PHE A 62 1.98 -8.98 -11.40
N LYS A 63 1.62 -7.73 -11.71
CA LYS A 63 2.33 -6.91 -12.71
C LYS A 63 3.79 -6.72 -12.32
N ALA A 64 4.06 -6.44 -11.04
CA ALA A 64 5.42 -6.27 -10.55
C ALA A 64 6.27 -7.54 -10.75
N ILE A 65 5.74 -8.73 -10.43
CA ILE A 65 6.45 -10.00 -10.63
C ILE A 65 6.77 -10.22 -12.12
N ARG A 66 5.84 -9.91 -13.01
CA ARG A 66 6.00 -10.09 -14.45
C ARG A 66 7.00 -9.11 -15.07
N ASP A 67 6.96 -7.85 -14.63
CA ASP A 67 7.64 -6.73 -15.30
C ASP A 67 8.97 -6.35 -14.62
N TYR A 68 9.32 -7.02 -13.52
CA TYR A 68 10.58 -6.79 -12.82
C TYR A 68 11.79 -7.27 -13.62
N SER A 69 12.83 -6.44 -13.63
CA SER A 69 14.13 -6.77 -14.21
C SER A 69 15.23 -6.51 -13.19
N PRO A 70 16.03 -7.55 -12.81
CA PRO A 70 17.14 -7.40 -11.87
C PRO A 70 18.19 -6.39 -12.31
N ASP A 71 18.37 -6.21 -13.62
CA ASP A 71 19.38 -5.33 -14.22
C ASP A 71 19.19 -3.85 -13.89
N LYS A 72 17.99 -3.46 -13.43
CA LYS A 72 17.67 -2.08 -13.06
C LYS A 72 18.12 -1.68 -11.65
N GLY A 73 18.80 -2.56 -10.93
CA GLY A 73 19.49 -2.27 -9.67
C GLY A 73 18.60 -2.08 -8.43
N ALA A 74 17.28 -2.08 -8.57
CA ALA A 74 16.36 -1.99 -7.44
C ALA A 74 16.02 -3.38 -6.88
N ALA A 75 15.89 -3.51 -5.56
CA ALA A 75 15.39 -4.74 -4.95
C ALA A 75 13.92 -5.00 -5.35
N PHE A 76 13.57 -6.27 -5.59
CA PHE A 76 12.21 -6.65 -5.96
C PHE A 76 11.15 -6.09 -4.99
N SER A 77 11.40 -6.16 -3.68
CA SER A 77 10.47 -5.66 -2.67
C SER A 77 10.14 -4.17 -2.82
N THR A 78 11.13 -3.35 -3.19
CA THR A 78 10.98 -1.92 -3.43
C THR A 78 10.13 -1.68 -4.68
N PHE A 79 10.47 -2.36 -5.77
CA PHE A 79 9.75 -2.28 -7.04
C PHE A 79 8.29 -2.76 -6.89
N ALA A 80 8.07 -3.90 -6.23
CA ALA A 80 6.73 -4.43 -5.97
C ALA A 80 5.88 -3.45 -5.14
N THR A 81 6.46 -2.86 -4.09
CA THR A 81 5.76 -1.85 -3.27
C THR A 81 5.29 -0.66 -4.12
N LEU A 82 6.15 -0.17 -5.02
CA LEU A 82 5.81 0.94 -5.91
C LEU A 82 4.67 0.57 -6.87
N CYS A 83 4.73 -0.60 -7.50
CA CYS A 83 3.69 -1.08 -8.41
C CYS A 83 2.34 -1.27 -7.69
N ILE A 84 2.36 -1.86 -6.49
CA ILE A 84 1.17 -2.04 -5.65
C ILE A 84 0.53 -0.68 -5.34
N ARG A 85 1.31 0.30 -4.88
CA ARG A 85 0.83 1.64 -4.56
C ARG A 85 0.23 2.35 -5.76
N ARG A 86 0.90 2.29 -6.91
CA ARG A 86 0.40 2.89 -8.16
C ARG A 86 -0.93 2.27 -8.57
N GLN A 87 -1.05 0.93 -8.52
CA GLN A 87 -2.29 0.25 -8.88
C GLN A 87 -3.43 0.63 -7.94
N ILE A 88 -3.20 0.63 -6.62
CA ILE A 88 -4.19 1.04 -5.62
C ILE A 88 -4.61 2.51 -5.85
N LYS A 89 -3.65 3.43 -6.08
CA LYS A 89 -3.95 4.84 -6.37
C LYS A 89 -4.81 4.99 -7.63
N THR A 90 -4.49 4.25 -8.69
CA THR A 90 -5.27 4.26 -9.94
C THR A 90 -6.71 3.79 -9.70
N ALA A 91 -6.89 2.69 -8.96
CA ALA A 91 -8.21 2.16 -8.64
C ALA A 91 -9.06 3.17 -7.85
N ILE A 92 -8.47 3.85 -6.87
CA ILE A 92 -9.15 4.89 -6.08
C ILE A 92 -9.56 6.06 -6.98
N ASN A 93 -8.66 6.55 -7.82
CA ASN A 93 -8.93 7.66 -8.72
C ASN A 93 -10.05 7.32 -9.72
N THR A 94 -10.03 6.09 -10.26
CA THR A 94 -11.10 5.60 -11.15
C THR A 94 -12.44 5.54 -10.43
N SER A 95 -12.49 4.95 -9.24
CA SER A 95 -13.71 4.87 -8.42
C SER A 95 -14.26 6.26 -8.06
N ASN A 96 -13.41 7.26 -7.87
CA ASN A 96 -13.81 8.63 -7.59
C ASN A 96 -14.36 9.34 -8.84
N ARG A 97 -13.85 9.06 -10.05
CA ARG A 97 -14.39 9.60 -11.31
C ARG A 97 -15.79 9.05 -11.60
N ASP A 98 -16.03 7.77 -11.31
CA ASP A 98 -17.31 7.10 -11.56
C ASP A 98 -18.41 7.48 -10.55
N LYS A 99 -18.03 7.85 -9.35
CA LYS A 99 -18.94 8.33 -8.31
C LYS A 99 -18.95 9.87 -8.31
N HIS A 100 -19.71 10.48 -9.18
CA HIS A 100 -20.04 11.92 -9.10
C HIS A 100 -20.57 12.28 -7.71
N LYS A 101 -19.68 12.61 -6.75
CA LYS A 101 -20.10 13.36 -5.53
C LYS A 101 -18.92 13.88 -4.70
N PRO A 102 -19.12 15.04 -4.01
CA PRO A 102 -18.09 15.83 -3.33
C PRO A 102 -17.68 15.32 -1.95
N LEU A 103 -17.69 14.02 -1.69
CA LEU A 103 -17.52 13.49 -0.32
C LEU A 103 -16.25 12.66 -0.07
N ASN A 104 -15.39 12.49 -1.06
CA ASN A 104 -14.16 11.70 -0.87
C ASN A 104 -12.93 12.50 -1.29
N THR A 105 -12.57 13.49 -0.47
CA THR A 105 -11.24 14.10 -0.59
C THR A 105 -10.23 13.14 0.03
N TYR A 106 -9.70 12.24 -0.79
CA TYR A 106 -8.61 11.36 -0.35
C TYR A 106 -7.33 12.16 -0.24
N ILE A 107 -6.89 12.38 0.97
CA ILE A 107 -5.52 12.81 1.21
C ILE A 107 -4.67 11.54 1.16
N SER A 108 -4.03 11.29 0.02
CA SER A 108 -2.98 10.29 -0.05
C SER A 108 -1.81 10.76 0.81
N ILE A 109 -1.46 10.03 1.86
CA ILE A 109 -0.24 10.27 2.65
C ILE A 109 1.02 10.18 1.77
N TYR A 110 0.86 9.67 0.55
CA TYR A 110 1.89 9.52 -0.48
C TYR A 110 1.54 10.29 -1.76
N ALA A 111 0.80 11.40 -1.65
CA ALA A 111 0.55 12.24 -2.81
C ALA A 111 1.85 12.90 -3.27
N ASN A 112 2.56 12.20 -4.12
CA ASN A 112 3.53 12.81 -5.00
C ASN A 112 3.13 12.52 -6.43
N SER A 113 2.90 13.63 -7.11
CA SER A 113 3.00 13.90 -8.54
C SER A 113 1.96 13.31 -9.48
N ASP A 114 1.27 14.27 -9.99
CA ASP A 114 1.05 14.63 -11.38
C ASP A 114 0.07 13.79 -12.23
N GLU A 115 -1.05 14.48 -12.39
CA GLU A 115 -1.87 14.43 -13.57
C GLU A 115 -1.03 14.80 -14.81
N THR A 116 -0.51 13.80 -15.49
CA THR A 116 -0.33 13.87 -16.91
C THR A 116 -0.65 12.51 -17.49
N GLU A 117 -1.78 12.47 -18.21
CA GLU A 117 -2.05 11.42 -19.18
C GLU A 117 -0.89 11.43 -20.19
N SER A 118 0.03 10.50 -20.06
CA SER A 118 0.87 10.09 -21.15
C SER A 118 1.03 8.58 -21.11
N ASP A 119 0.69 8.01 -22.23
CA ASP A 119 0.81 6.64 -22.67
C ASP A 119 1.76 5.76 -21.89
N ILE A 120 1.19 4.71 -21.29
CA ILE A 120 1.93 3.61 -20.66
C ILE A 120 2.43 2.69 -21.78
N THR A 121 3.42 3.15 -22.53
CA THR A 121 4.27 2.28 -23.33
C THR A 121 5.70 2.77 -23.23
N GLY A 122 6.47 2.12 -22.31
CA GLY A 122 7.92 2.09 -22.36
C GLY A 122 8.61 3.35 -21.88
N ASP A 123 8.88 3.39 -20.61
CA ASP A 123 10.19 3.66 -20.05
C ASP A 123 10.11 3.59 -18.53
N MET A 124 10.43 2.43 -17.95
CA MET A 124 10.62 2.32 -16.52
C MET A 124 12.00 2.84 -16.13
N GLY A 125 12.23 4.12 -16.40
CA GLY A 125 13.35 4.84 -15.83
C GLY A 125 13.13 4.96 -14.31
N LEU A 126 13.82 4.15 -13.52
CA LEU A 126 14.09 4.42 -12.11
C LEU A 126 15.09 5.57 -12.03
N GLY A 127 14.72 6.72 -12.59
CA GLY A 127 15.47 7.95 -12.49
C GLY A 127 14.92 8.76 -11.31
N ASP A 128 15.78 9.08 -10.41
CA ASP A 128 15.62 9.98 -9.25
C ASP A 128 15.31 11.45 -9.66
N SER A 129 14.83 11.69 -10.88
CA SER A 129 14.83 13.01 -11.50
C SER A 129 13.49 13.77 -11.52
N ASP A 130 12.42 13.24 -10.95
CA ASP A 130 11.13 13.97 -10.88
C ASP A 130 10.66 14.30 -9.45
N MET A 131 11.61 14.49 -8.54
CA MET A 131 11.28 15.17 -7.29
C MET A 131 11.31 16.68 -7.52
N ASN A 132 10.24 17.21 -8.13
CA ASN A 132 10.02 18.66 -8.11
C ASN A 132 10.09 19.12 -6.64
N PRO A 133 10.97 20.09 -6.29
CA PRO A 133 11.11 20.57 -4.92
C PRO A 133 9.79 21.00 -4.28
N GLU A 134 8.85 21.47 -5.08
CA GLU A 134 7.50 21.86 -4.67
C GLU A 134 6.68 20.67 -4.19
N THR A 135 6.73 19.54 -4.88
CA THR A 135 6.00 18.31 -4.47
C THR A 135 6.58 17.72 -3.20
N VAL A 136 7.87 17.82 -2.98
CA VAL A 136 8.54 17.40 -1.72
C VAL A 136 8.09 18.26 -0.54
N ILE A 137 7.98 19.58 -0.74
CA ILE A 137 7.52 20.50 0.30
C ILE A 137 6.05 20.22 0.65
N ILE A 138 5.17 20.08 -0.35
CA ILE A 138 3.76 19.76 -0.17
C ILE A 138 3.59 18.42 0.57
N ALA A 139 4.34 17.39 0.18
CA ALA A 139 4.28 16.08 0.86
C ALA A 139 4.74 16.18 2.32
N LYS A 140 5.75 16.99 2.61
CA LYS A 140 6.24 17.23 3.98
C LYS A 140 5.23 17.98 4.82
N GLU A 141 4.56 18.99 4.26
CA GLU A 141 3.49 19.73 4.93
C GLU A 141 2.27 18.85 5.21
N GLN A 142 1.83 18.04 4.23
CA GLN A 142 0.73 17.09 4.41
C GLN A 142 1.05 16.04 5.48
N LYS A 143 2.28 15.53 5.50
CA LYS A 143 2.74 14.62 6.55
C LYS A 143 2.69 15.28 7.92
N SER A 144 3.23 16.49 8.05
CA SER A 144 3.22 17.26 9.30
C SER A 144 1.80 17.56 9.77
N TYR A 145 0.90 17.92 8.85
CA TYR A 145 -0.51 18.14 9.15
C TYR A 145 -1.18 16.87 9.68
N MET A 146 -0.96 15.73 9.03
CA MET A 146 -1.54 14.46 9.46
C MET A 146 -0.99 14.01 10.83
N GLU A 147 0.32 14.18 11.08
CA GLU A 147 0.94 13.91 12.38
C GLU A 147 0.33 14.77 13.49
N GLN A 148 0.13 16.06 13.24
CA GLN A 148 -0.53 16.96 14.19
C GLN A 148 -2.00 16.58 14.43
N LYS A 149 -2.73 16.17 13.40
CA LYS A 149 -4.11 15.71 13.51
C LYS A 149 -4.21 14.45 14.36
N ILE A 150 -3.33 13.46 14.11
CA ILE A 150 -3.22 12.25 14.91
C ILE A 150 -2.94 12.60 16.37
N GLU A 151 -2.02 13.54 16.61
CA GLU A 151 -1.64 13.92 17.98
C GLU A 151 -2.77 14.63 18.74
N LYS A 152 -3.54 15.48 18.05
CA LYS A 152 -4.62 16.27 18.67
C LYS A 152 -5.93 15.49 18.82
N GLU A 153 -6.31 14.69 17.83
CA GLU A 153 -7.64 14.09 17.76
C GLU A 153 -7.73 12.68 18.31
N LEU A 154 -6.63 11.93 18.29
CA LEU A 154 -6.64 10.55 18.73
C LEU A 154 -6.27 10.43 20.23
N SER A 155 -7.06 9.62 20.95
CA SER A 155 -6.73 9.22 22.33
C SER A 155 -5.48 8.34 22.36
N SER A 156 -4.87 8.20 23.55
CA SER A 156 -3.70 7.35 23.76
C SER A 156 -3.93 5.88 23.34
N LEU A 157 -5.13 5.37 23.54
CA LEU A 157 -5.53 4.04 23.13
C LEU A 157 -5.62 3.95 21.60
N GLU A 158 -6.29 4.93 20.95
CA GLU A 158 -6.43 4.97 19.50
C GLU A 158 -5.08 5.09 18.81
N LYS A 159 -4.13 5.88 19.33
CA LYS A 159 -2.76 5.97 18.82
C LYS A 159 -2.02 4.62 18.88
N LYS A 160 -2.18 3.87 19.98
CA LYS A 160 -1.60 2.52 20.10
C LYS A 160 -2.20 1.56 19.07
N VAL A 161 -3.54 1.54 18.96
CA VAL A 161 -4.24 0.70 18.00
C VAL A 161 -3.82 1.05 16.58
N LEU A 162 -3.76 2.34 16.23
CA LEU A 162 -3.33 2.82 14.92
C LEU A 162 -1.93 2.33 14.57
N ARG A 163 -0.96 2.46 15.49
CA ARG A 163 0.41 2.02 15.30
C ARG A 163 0.48 0.52 14.98
N TYR A 164 -0.09 -0.32 15.83
CA TYR A 164 -0.09 -1.77 15.62
C TYR A 164 -0.80 -2.18 14.34
N TYR A 165 -1.89 -1.48 13.99
CA TYR A 165 -2.60 -1.72 12.76
C TYR A 165 -1.74 -1.42 11.52
N LEU A 166 -1.01 -0.30 11.51
CA LEU A 166 -0.09 0.08 10.42
C LEU A 166 1.13 -0.84 10.34
N GLU A 167 1.59 -1.40 11.47
CA GLU A 167 2.63 -2.42 11.51
C GLU A 167 2.18 -3.76 10.90
N GLY A 168 0.88 -3.90 10.62
CA GLY A 168 0.34 -5.10 9.98
C GLY A 168 -0.12 -6.18 10.96
N ILE A 169 -0.13 -5.90 12.27
CA ILE A 169 -0.52 -6.85 13.31
C ILE A 169 -2.00 -7.23 13.18
N PRO A 170 -2.39 -8.53 13.32
CA PRO A 170 -3.77 -8.96 13.31
C PRO A 170 -4.59 -8.40 14.49
N TYR A 171 -5.91 -8.25 14.31
CA TYR A 171 -6.80 -7.69 15.34
C TYR A 171 -6.78 -8.46 16.65
N SER A 172 -6.72 -9.79 16.60
CA SER A 172 -6.59 -10.66 17.78
C SER A 172 -5.35 -10.32 18.60
N GLU A 173 -4.22 -10.19 17.94
CA GLU A 173 -2.94 -9.87 18.58
C GLU A 173 -2.89 -8.40 19.09
N ILE A 174 -3.49 -7.46 18.33
CA ILE A 174 -3.65 -6.08 18.81
C ILE A 174 -4.49 -6.07 20.09
N ALA A 175 -5.61 -6.81 20.11
CA ALA A 175 -6.51 -6.91 21.25
C ALA A 175 -5.78 -7.43 22.51
N GLU A 176 -4.96 -8.46 22.32
CA GLU A 176 -4.12 -9.03 23.38
C GLU A 176 -3.10 -8.00 23.92
N LYS A 177 -2.35 -7.35 23.03
CA LYS A 177 -1.35 -6.32 23.38
C LYS A 177 -1.93 -5.10 24.12
N ILE A 178 -3.18 -4.75 23.87
CA ILE A 178 -3.86 -3.62 24.55
C ILE A 178 -4.75 -4.07 25.72
N GLY A 179 -4.85 -5.37 25.99
CA GLY A 179 -5.69 -5.94 27.05
C GLY A 179 -7.19 -5.70 26.84
N LYS A 180 -7.67 -5.79 25.61
CA LYS A 180 -9.08 -5.57 25.22
C LYS A 180 -9.57 -6.70 24.32
N LYS A 181 -10.89 -6.70 24.02
CA LYS A 181 -11.49 -7.63 23.04
C LYS A 181 -11.26 -7.12 21.61
N GLU A 182 -11.23 -8.03 20.62
CA GLU A 182 -11.10 -7.68 19.19
C GLU A 182 -12.14 -6.65 18.73
N LYS A 183 -13.41 -6.78 19.19
CA LYS A 183 -14.45 -5.78 18.93
C LYS A 183 -14.09 -4.38 19.39
N SER A 184 -13.27 -4.25 20.44
CA SER A 184 -12.80 -2.94 20.91
C SER A 184 -11.74 -2.34 19.97
N VAL A 185 -10.94 -3.20 19.34
CA VAL A 185 -9.97 -2.80 18.29
C VAL A 185 -10.71 -2.29 17.06
N ASP A 186 -11.71 -3.05 16.59
CA ASP A 186 -12.55 -2.66 15.45
C ASP A 186 -13.25 -1.31 15.70
N ASN A 187 -13.91 -1.17 16.84
CA ASN A 187 -14.56 0.09 17.22
C ASN A 187 -13.56 1.27 17.32
N ALA A 188 -12.33 1.01 17.76
CA ALA A 188 -11.30 2.05 17.80
C ALA A 188 -10.89 2.46 16.39
N LEU A 189 -10.68 1.50 15.48
CA LEU A 189 -10.33 1.77 14.08
C LEU A 189 -11.45 2.53 13.35
N GLN A 190 -12.71 2.19 13.59
CA GLN A 190 -13.84 2.94 13.04
C GLN A 190 -13.85 4.41 13.52
N ARG A 191 -13.61 4.66 14.82
CA ARG A 191 -13.51 6.02 15.34
C ARG A 191 -12.30 6.78 14.76
N ILE A 192 -11.14 6.12 14.65
CA ILE A 192 -9.95 6.69 14.01
C ILE A 192 -10.27 7.09 12.58
N ARG A 193 -10.92 6.19 11.82
CA ARG A 193 -11.34 6.48 10.45
C ARG A 193 -12.21 7.73 10.36
N ILE A 194 -13.25 7.82 11.19
CA ILE A 194 -14.15 9.00 11.22
C ILE A 194 -13.38 10.29 11.54
N LYS A 195 -12.50 10.25 12.55
CA LYS A 195 -11.70 11.40 12.98
C LYS A 195 -10.70 11.85 11.91
N LEU A 196 -10.08 10.92 11.21
CA LEU A 196 -9.08 11.25 10.18
C LEU A 196 -9.71 11.60 8.82
N SER A 197 -10.90 11.09 8.49
CA SER A 197 -11.61 11.39 7.25
C SER A 197 -12.42 12.69 7.27
N ASN A 198 -12.81 13.18 8.45
CA ASN A 198 -13.51 14.47 8.54
C ASN A 198 -12.50 15.62 8.37
N GLN A 199 -12.69 16.38 7.29
CA GLN A 199 -12.14 17.73 7.10
C GLN A 199 -13.03 18.78 7.76
#